data_0b8803371be36e3b90d884031e85f757
#
_entry.id   0b8803371be36e3b90d884031e85f757
#
_cell.length_a   1.000
_cell.length_b   1.000
_cell.length_c   1.000
_cell.angle_alpha   90.00
_cell.angle_beta   90.00
_cell.angle_gamma   90.00
#
_symmetry.space_group_name_H-M   'P 1'
#
loop_
_entity.id
_entity.type
_entity.pdbx_description
1 polymer ?
#
loop_
_entity_poly.entity_id
_entity_poly.type
_entity_poly.pdbx_seq_one_letter_code
_entity_poly.pdbx_strand_id
1 'polypeptide(L)'
;MASLNLSYSSSSPALSHTRAIKQFKLFNGLNSAIVNGQGSDFPFVRLSSKFSSTENAVTKIKATLISGGGDLLSYPNGSAVENLDKDNSVGIEVQPDAIAFGSLPTDTTLSSIGFSIENDEFDLDAPTKGFASIPEAIEDIRQGKMVVVVDDEDRENEGDLIMAAQLATPEAMAFIVKHGTGIVCVSMKEEDLERLELPLMVNSKDNDEKLRTAFTVTVDAKHGTSTGVSAQDRATTVLALASKDSTPGDFNRPGHIFPLKYREGGVLKRAGHTEASVDLAVLAGLDPVAVLCEVVDDDGSMARLPKLREFAERENLKIVSIADLIRYRRKRDKLVVHAAAARIPTMWGPFTAYCYRSLLDGIEHIAMVKGDIGDGQDVLVRVHSECLTGDIFGSARCDCGNQLALAMQQIEAAGRGVLIYLRGHEGRGIGLGHKLRAYNLQDDGRDTVEANEELGLPVDSREYGIGAQILRDLGVHSMKLMTNNPAKYVGLKGYGLTVTGRIPLVTLITPENKRYLETKRVKMGHMYGLEFKSQLNSNGSVNGEANSVDDSNAVTSL
;
A
#
# COMPACT_ATOMS: atom_id res chain seq x y z
N MET A 1 32.61 -46.96 -44.30
CA MET A 1 34.01 -46.68 -44.67
C MET A 1 34.23 -45.18 -44.55
N ALA A 2 35.32 -44.82 -43.90
CA ALA A 2 35.96 -43.55 -43.63
C ALA A 2 35.69 -43.02 -42.23
N SER A 3 36.56 -43.45 -41.34
CA SER A 3 36.92 -42.92 -40.04
C SER A 3 37.85 -41.68 -40.21
N LEU A 4 37.59 -40.64 -39.45
CA LEU A 4 38.56 -39.56 -39.25
C LEU A 4 38.81 -39.40 -37.75
N ASN A 5 39.97 -39.91 -37.33
CA ASN A 5 40.61 -39.64 -36.06
C ASN A 5 41.21 -38.22 -36.07
N LEU A 6 40.91 -37.43 -35.04
CA LEU A 6 41.72 -36.27 -34.73
C LEU A 6 42.09 -36.35 -33.24
N SER A 7 43.38 -36.66 -33.04
CA SER A 7 44.15 -36.59 -31.83
C SER A 7 44.44 -35.14 -31.43
N TYR A 8 44.21 -34.76 -30.20
CA TYR A 8 44.74 -33.53 -29.62
C TYR A 8 45.71 -33.86 -28.51
N SER A 9 46.93 -33.38 -28.75
CA SER A 9 48.05 -33.44 -27.83
C SER A 9 47.97 -32.38 -26.73
N SER A 10 48.37 -32.80 -25.56
CA SER A 10 48.61 -32.01 -24.34
C SER A 10 49.78 -31.05 -24.48
N SER A 11 49.65 -29.85 -23.96
CA SER A 11 50.77 -29.13 -23.35
C SER A 11 50.29 -28.10 -22.33
N SER A 12 50.60 -28.35 -21.08
CA SER A 12 50.62 -27.36 -20.00
C SER A 12 51.89 -26.52 -20.09
N PRO A 13 51.89 -25.30 -19.55
CA PRO A 13 52.90 -25.07 -18.52
C PRO A 13 52.32 -24.45 -17.25
N ALA A 14 52.83 -24.94 -16.15
CA ALA A 14 52.70 -24.40 -14.78
C ALA A 14 53.49 -23.08 -14.68
N LEU A 15 52.90 -22.11 -13.98
CA LEU A 15 53.66 -21.06 -13.30
C LEU A 15 52.97 -20.72 -11.97
N SER A 16 53.75 -20.98 -10.94
CA SER A 16 53.57 -20.59 -9.56
C SER A 16 53.58 -19.07 -9.39
N HIS A 17 52.76 -18.51 -8.50
CA HIS A 17 53.16 -17.46 -7.55
C HIS A 17 52.14 -17.25 -6.43
N THR A 18 52.59 -17.71 -5.26
CA THR A 18 52.59 -17.07 -3.93
C THR A 18 51.60 -16.00 -3.56
N ARG A 19 50.82 -16.35 -2.52
CA ARG A 19 50.42 -15.59 -1.31
C ARG A 19 50.35 -14.06 -1.37
N ALA A 20 49.18 -13.52 -1.05
CA ALA A 20 49.06 -12.38 -0.12
C ALA A 20 47.76 -12.43 0.66
N ILE A 21 47.85 -12.93 1.90
CA ILE A 21 46.85 -12.73 2.94
C ILE A 21 46.97 -11.28 3.39
N LYS A 22 45.90 -10.47 3.28
CA LYS A 22 45.80 -9.22 4.02
C LYS A 22 44.69 -9.33 5.06
N GLN A 23 45.13 -9.51 6.28
CA GLN A 23 44.38 -9.23 7.50
C GLN A 23 44.06 -7.74 7.55
N PHE A 24 42.81 -7.39 7.78
CA PHE A 24 42.47 -6.06 8.26
C PHE A 24 42.30 -6.12 9.76
N LYS A 25 43.24 -5.46 10.45
CA LYS A 25 43.23 -5.19 11.89
C LYS A 25 42.20 -4.14 12.24
N LEU A 26 41.42 -4.42 13.29
CA LEU A 26 40.70 -3.40 14.05
C LEU A 26 41.70 -2.33 14.58
N PHE A 27 41.35 -1.07 14.38
CA PHE A 27 41.96 0.04 15.10
C PHE A 27 41.03 0.51 16.21
N ASN A 28 41.38 0.18 17.43
CA ASN A 28 41.02 0.96 18.60
C ASN A 28 42.05 2.07 18.75
N GLY A 29 41.59 3.31 18.77
CA GLY A 29 42.41 4.47 19.05
C GLY A 29 41.65 5.45 19.91
N LEU A 30 41.84 5.31 21.24
CA LEU A 30 41.59 6.40 22.18
C LEU A 30 42.66 7.48 21.97
N ASN A 31 42.24 8.72 21.83
CA ASN A 31 43.05 9.86 22.22
C ASN A 31 42.21 10.87 22.99
N SER A 32 42.65 11.10 24.20
CA SER A 32 42.23 12.09 25.15
C SER A 32 42.62 13.49 24.69
N ALA A 33 41.68 14.44 24.72
CA ALA A 33 41.98 15.87 24.84
C ALA A 33 41.07 16.47 25.91
N ILE A 34 41.71 16.95 26.96
CA ILE A 34 41.13 17.69 28.06
C ILE A 34 40.85 19.11 27.56
N VAL A 35 39.60 19.58 27.68
CA VAL A 35 39.29 21.00 27.76
C VAL A 35 38.20 21.20 28.82
N ASN A 36 38.52 22.00 29.81
CA ASN A 36 37.66 22.46 30.91
C ASN A 36 36.52 23.35 30.42
N GLY A 37 35.33 23.18 31.01
CA GLY A 37 34.26 24.21 30.90
C GLY A 37 32.91 23.68 31.38
N GLN A 38 32.62 23.94 32.63
CA GLN A 38 31.33 24.11 33.33
C GLN A 38 30.01 23.60 32.72
N GLY A 39 29.42 22.64 33.37
CA GLY A 39 28.13 22.54 34.04
C GLY A 39 26.84 22.62 33.19
N SER A 40 26.20 21.48 33.02
CA SER A 40 24.75 21.28 33.16
C SER A 40 24.44 19.77 33.22
N ASP A 41 23.83 19.34 34.32
CA ASP A 41 23.47 17.98 34.65
C ASP A 41 22.28 17.47 33.77
N PHE A 42 22.50 16.39 33.06
CA PHE A 42 21.42 15.49 32.62
C PHE A 42 21.75 14.05 33.04
N PRO A 43 20.83 13.30 33.66
CA PRO A 43 21.11 11.95 34.13
C PRO A 43 21.03 10.94 32.98
N PHE A 44 22.11 10.20 32.77
CA PHE A 44 22.15 9.00 31.92
C PHE A 44 21.61 7.80 32.69
N VAL A 45 20.60 7.12 32.11
CA VAL A 45 20.11 5.83 32.59
C VAL A 45 20.92 4.72 31.93
N ARG A 46 21.64 3.95 32.72
CA ARG A 46 22.37 2.75 32.29
C ARG A 46 21.54 1.51 32.58
N LEU A 47 21.02 0.85 31.54
CA LEU A 47 20.37 -0.46 31.64
C LEU A 47 21.42 -1.57 31.50
N SER A 48 21.62 -2.36 32.53
CA SER A 48 22.36 -3.62 32.48
C SER A 48 21.38 -4.79 32.59
N SER A 49 21.26 -5.59 31.53
CA SER A 49 20.52 -6.85 31.53
C SER A 49 21.50 -8.00 31.81
N LYS A 50 21.29 -8.75 32.90
CA LYS A 50 21.84 -10.11 33.09
C LYS A 50 20.72 -11.09 32.73
N PHE A 51 20.95 -11.89 31.71
CA PHE A 51 20.11 -13.06 31.44
C PHE A 51 20.58 -14.25 32.26
N SER A 52 19.68 -14.86 33.02
CA SER A 52 19.79 -16.21 33.57
C SER A 52 18.54 -16.98 33.14
N SER A 53 18.76 -18.08 32.47
CA SER A 53 17.75 -19.05 32.03
C SER A 53 17.21 -19.83 33.21
N THR A 54 15.90 -19.77 33.46
CA THR A 54 15.04 -20.88 33.93
C THR A 54 13.56 -20.41 33.97
N GLU A 55 12.70 -21.36 33.74
CA GLU A 55 11.27 -21.35 33.53
C GLU A 55 10.38 -20.53 34.47
N ASN A 56 9.28 -20.04 33.85
CA ASN A 56 7.98 -19.70 34.45
C ASN A 56 7.93 -18.79 35.68
N ALA A 57 7.72 -17.48 35.44
CA ALA A 57 6.96 -16.66 36.39
C ALA A 57 6.56 -15.31 35.75
N VAL A 58 5.31 -14.94 35.91
CA VAL A 58 4.75 -13.63 35.63
C VAL A 58 5.54 -12.56 36.40
N THR A 59 6.32 -11.75 35.71
CA THR A 59 7.15 -10.73 36.36
C THR A 59 6.43 -9.39 36.37
N LYS A 60 5.93 -9.01 37.55
CA LYS A 60 5.56 -7.62 37.85
C LYS A 60 6.86 -6.80 37.95
N ILE A 61 7.03 -5.82 37.09
CA ILE A 61 8.13 -4.87 37.16
C ILE A 61 7.80 -3.85 38.26
N LYS A 62 8.52 -3.88 39.36
CA LYS A 62 8.63 -2.80 40.36
C LYS A 62 9.79 -1.91 39.97
N ALA A 63 9.54 -0.67 39.61
CA ALA A 63 10.57 0.34 39.52
C ALA A 63 10.84 0.92 40.91
N THR A 64 12.09 0.76 41.39
CA THR A 64 12.56 1.42 42.60
C THR A 64 13.41 2.62 42.20
N LEU A 65 12.95 3.79 42.52
CA LEU A 65 13.71 5.03 42.43
C LEU A 65 14.59 5.15 43.68
N ILE A 66 15.90 5.23 43.50
CA ILE A 66 16.82 5.64 44.54
C ILE A 66 17.09 7.13 44.32
N SER A 67 16.54 7.96 45.20
CA SER A 67 16.87 9.39 45.30
C SER A 67 17.87 9.60 46.43
N GLY A 68 18.98 10.23 46.14
CA GLY A 68 19.87 10.82 47.16
C GLY A 68 19.28 12.09 47.76
N GLY A 69 19.42 12.21 49.04
CA GLY A 69 18.79 13.03 50.01
C GLY A 69 18.60 14.53 49.76
N GLY A 70 17.54 15.06 50.39
CA GLY A 70 17.21 16.45 50.54
C GLY A 70 15.75 16.63 50.89
N ASP A 71 15.49 16.81 52.13
CA ASP A 71 14.36 17.29 52.92
C ASP A 71 12.94 17.33 52.39
N LEU A 72 12.10 16.71 53.22
CA LEU A 72 10.62 16.72 53.25
C LEU A 72 10.05 18.13 53.45
N LEU A 73 9.06 18.52 52.62
CA LEU A 73 7.98 19.40 53.06
C LEU A 73 6.63 18.78 52.63
N SER A 74 5.84 18.49 53.65
CA SER A 74 4.50 17.96 53.64
C SER A 74 3.46 18.97 53.16
N TYR A 75 2.50 18.52 52.36
CA TYR A 75 1.24 19.24 52.10
C TYR A 75 0.16 18.74 53.03
N PRO A 76 -0.61 19.61 53.70
CA PRO A 76 -1.91 19.23 54.29
C PRO A 76 -3.06 19.69 53.40
N ASN A 77 -4.11 18.84 53.40
CA ASN A 77 -5.45 19.16 52.91
C ASN A 77 -6.14 20.28 53.69
N GLY A 78 -7.00 21.02 53.00
CA GLY A 78 -8.11 21.69 53.66
C GLY A 78 -8.50 23.05 53.07
N SER A 79 -9.69 23.06 52.56
CA SER A 79 -10.60 24.18 52.22
C SER A 79 -10.45 25.49 53.02
N ALA A 80 -10.60 26.63 52.32
CA ALA A 80 -11.60 27.66 52.53
C ALA A 80 -11.29 28.95 51.75
N VAL A 81 -12.35 29.57 51.31
CA VAL A 81 -12.50 30.87 50.67
C VAL A 81 -12.06 31.98 51.61
N GLU A 82 -11.40 33.03 51.09
CA GLU A 82 -11.73 34.42 51.34
C GLU A 82 -10.87 35.41 50.54
N ASN A 83 -11.51 36.49 50.14
CA ASN A 83 -11.03 37.66 49.41
C ASN A 83 -9.88 38.41 50.11
N LEU A 84 -9.00 39.03 49.32
CA LEU A 84 -8.54 40.38 49.58
C LEU A 84 -7.78 41.01 48.39
N ASP A 85 -8.02 42.29 48.26
CA ASP A 85 -7.69 43.31 47.28
C ASP A 85 -6.23 43.53 46.84
N LYS A 86 -6.16 43.95 45.55
CA LYS A 86 -5.34 45.03 44.92
C LYS A 86 -3.90 45.31 45.40
N ASP A 87 -2.94 45.21 44.52
CA ASP A 87 -2.33 46.30 43.74
C ASP A 87 -0.97 45.91 43.13
N ASN A 88 -0.76 46.43 41.91
CA ASN A 88 0.52 46.59 41.20
C ASN A 88 1.28 45.34 40.71
N SER A 89 0.97 44.92 39.52
CA SER A 89 1.95 44.28 38.64
C SER A 89 1.90 44.91 37.25
N VAL A 90 3.06 45.35 36.80
CA VAL A 90 3.32 45.78 35.43
C VAL A 90 3.09 44.59 34.50
N GLY A 91 1.97 44.60 33.77
CA GLY A 91 1.65 43.62 32.79
C GLY A 91 2.49 43.82 31.53
N ILE A 92 3.30 42.83 31.17
CA ILE A 92 3.73 42.65 29.79
C ILE A 92 2.58 41.93 29.10
N GLU A 93 1.77 42.68 28.38
CA GLU A 93 0.77 42.13 27.45
C GLU A 93 1.50 41.51 26.26
N VAL A 94 1.69 40.19 26.29
CA VAL A 94 1.95 39.41 25.09
C VAL A 94 0.57 39.14 24.50
N GLN A 95 0.16 39.96 23.54
CA GLN A 95 -0.98 39.63 22.70
C GLN A 95 -0.61 38.38 21.89
N PRO A 96 -1.36 37.27 21.99
CA PRO A 96 -1.31 36.27 20.98
C PRO A 96 -2.00 36.87 19.75
N ASP A 97 -1.24 37.11 18.69
CA ASP A 97 -1.80 37.32 17.37
C ASP A 97 -2.69 36.08 17.05
N ALA A 98 -3.95 36.19 17.43
CA ALA A 98 -4.99 35.33 16.96
C ALA A 98 -5.01 35.53 15.45
N ILE A 99 -4.52 34.54 14.70
CA ILE A 99 -4.84 34.39 13.30
C ILE A 99 -6.37 34.39 13.25
N ALA A 100 -6.92 35.52 12.89
CA ALA A 100 -8.35 35.71 12.73
C ALA A 100 -8.80 34.78 11.60
N PHE A 101 -9.27 33.61 11.99
CA PHE A 101 -10.15 32.81 11.13
C PHE A 101 -11.40 33.67 10.92
N GLY A 102 -11.46 34.31 9.75
CA GLY A 102 -12.63 35.08 9.36
C GLY A 102 -13.87 34.22 9.62
N SER A 103 -14.79 34.75 10.43
CA SER A 103 -16.11 34.18 10.62
C SER A 103 -16.77 34.06 9.24
N LEU A 104 -16.78 32.85 8.68
CA LEU A 104 -17.59 32.50 7.54
C LEU A 104 -19.06 32.66 7.93
N PRO A 105 -19.91 33.27 7.07
CA PRO A 105 -21.32 33.40 7.34
C PRO A 105 -21.94 32.02 7.55
N THR A 106 -22.68 31.87 8.61
CA THR A 106 -23.37 30.64 9.07
C THR A 106 -24.56 30.24 8.22
N ASP A 107 -24.81 30.91 7.11
CA ASP A 107 -25.88 30.61 6.15
C ASP A 107 -25.35 30.00 4.84
N THR A 108 -24.58 28.93 4.93
CA THR A 108 -24.36 28.07 3.78
C THR A 108 -25.37 26.93 3.84
N THR A 109 -26.52 27.09 3.20
CA THR A 109 -27.33 25.95 2.76
C THR A 109 -26.39 24.98 2.05
N LEU A 110 -26.22 23.80 2.62
CA LEU A 110 -25.42 22.70 2.07
C LEU A 110 -26.02 22.30 0.72
N SER A 111 -25.71 23.06 -0.34
CA SER A 111 -26.10 22.68 -1.69
C SER A 111 -25.23 21.50 -2.10
N SER A 112 -25.81 20.30 -2.10
CA SER A 112 -25.19 19.10 -2.65
C SER A 112 -25.08 19.31 -4.16
N ILE A 113 -23.91 19.74 -4.63
CA ILE A 113 -23.61 19.74 -6.06
C ILE A 113 -23.30 18.28 -6.39
N GLY A 114 -24.32 17.54 -6.85
CA GLY A 114 -24.15 16.19 -7.36
C GLY A 114 -23.16 16.19 -8.52
N PHE A 115 -22.35 15.14 -8.64
CA PHE A 115 -21.76 14.82 -9.93
C PHE A 115 -22.91 14.42 -10.84
N SER A 116 -23.14 15.12 -11.95
CA SER A 116 -23.93 14.56 -13.04
C SER A 116 -23.08 13.45 -13.65
N ILE A 117 -23.24 12.26 -13.13
CA ILE A 117 -22.75 11.05 -13.75
C ILE A 117 -23.91 10.60 -14.62
N GLU A 118 -23.74 10.70 -15.93
CA GLU A 118 -24.50 9.87 -16.84
C GLU A 118 -24.34 8.44 -16.32
N ASN A 119 -25.45 7.71 -16.28
CA ASN A 119 -25.60 6.38 -15.68
C ASN A 119 -24.75 5.30 -16.37
N ASP A 120 -23.45 5.48 -16.46
CA ASP A 120 -22.54 4.36 -16.60
C ASP A 120 -22.34 3.80 -15.18
N GLU A 121 -23.12 2.79 -14.86
CA GLU A 121 -22.83 1.84 -13.78
C GLU A 121 -21.42 1.31 -14.03
N PHE A 122 -20.44 1.97 -13.47
CA PHE A 122 -19.06 1.46 -13.46
C PHE A 122 -19.07 0.25 -12.53
N ASP A 123 -19.44 -0.89 -13.12
CA ASP A 123 -19.39 -2.18 -12.45
C ASP A 123 -17.92 -2.53 -12.23
N LEU A 124 -17.46 -2.28 -11.00
CA LEU A 124 -16.09 -2.64 -10.61
C LEU A 124 -15.87 -4.17 -10.59
N ASP A 125 -16.92 -4.98 -10.76
CA ASP A 125 -16.82 -6.42 -10.97
C ASP A 125 -16.77 -6.79 -12.45
N ALA A 126 -17.06 -5.84 -13.35
CA ALA A 126 -16.87 -6.06 -14.77
C ALA A 126 -15.38 -6.31 -15.07
N PRO A 127 -15.06 -7.36 -15.83
CA PRO A 127 -13.69 -7.65 -16.21
C PRO A 127 -13.15 -6.52 -17.10
N THR A 128 -11.85 -6.31 -17.07
CA THR A 128 -11.17 -5.47 -18.04
C THR A 128 -11.48 -5.96 -19.44
N LYS A 129 -11.72 -5.05 -20.38
CA LYS A 129 -12.11 -5.37 -21.76
C LYS A 129 -11.17 -6.42 -22.37
N GLY A 130 -11.77 -7.51 -22.83
CA GLY A 130 -11.05 -8.63 -23.45
C GLY A 130 -10.51 -9.67 -22.48
N PHE A 131 -10.96 -9.64 -21.22
CA PHE A 131 -10.74 -10.67 -20.22
C PHE A 131 -12.05 -11.31 -19.78
N ALA A 132 -12.00 -12.53 -19.29
CA ALA A 132 -13.09 -13.18 -18.59
C ALA A 132 -13.25 -12.62 -17.17
N SER A 133 -14.40 -12.79 -16.58
CA SER A 133 -14.63 -12.39 -15.19
C SER A 133 -13.92 -13.33 -14.21
N ILE A 134 -13.53 -12.83 -13.05
CA ILE A 134 -12.93 -13.66 -12.00
C ILE A 134 -13.87 -14.78 -11.52
N PRO A 135 -15.20 -14.57 -11.35
CA PRO A 135 -16.11 -15.69 -11.05
C PRO A 135 -16.09 -16.80 -12.09
N GLU A 136 -16.00 -16.49 -13.39
CA GLU A 136 -15.88 -17.53 -14.43
C GLU A 136 -14.57 -18.32 -14.32
N ALA A 137 -13.45 -17.64 -14.05
CA ALA A 137 -12.16 -18.30 -13.83
C ALA A 137 -12.19 -19.19 -12.57
N ILE A 138 -12.79 -18.73 -11.48
CA ILE A 138 -12.99 -19.51 -10.25
C ILE A 138 -13.77 -20.80 -10.54
N GLU A 139 -14.83 -20.70 -11.34
CA GLU A 139 -15.64 -21.88 -11.68
C GLU A 139 -14.87 -22.87 -12.54
N ASP A 140 -14.10 -22.40 -13.53
CA ASP A 140 -13.26 -23.28 -14.35
C ASP A 140 -12.17 -23.98 -13.49
N ILE A 141 -11.50 -23.27 -12.56
CA ILE A 141 -10.55 -23.86 -11.61
C ILE A 141 -11.25 -24.92 -10.72
N ARG A 142 -12.46 -24.64 -10.23
CA ARG A 142 -13.25 -25.58 -9.41
C ARG A 142 -13.57 -26.87 -10.18
N GLN A 143 -13.80 -26.77 -11.48
CA GLN A 143 -14.06 -27.89 -12.37
C GLN A 143 -12.79 -28.65 -12.82
N GLY A 144 -11.61 -28.25 -12.35
CA GLY A 144 -10.31 -28.83 -12.73
C GLY A 144 -9.82 -28.41 -14.11
N LYS A 145 -10.38 -27.32 -14.67
CA LYS A 145 -9.88 -26.72 -15.91
C LYS A 145 -8.75 -25.76 -15.61
N MET A 146 -7.97 -25.47 -16.65
CA MET A 146 -6.95 -24.43 -16.61
C MET A 146 -7.53 -23.07 -17.02
N VAL A 147 -6.89 -22.02 -16.51
CA VAL A 147 -7.09 -20.63 -16.95
C VAL A 147 -5.74 -20.01 -17.31
N VAL A 148 -5.74 -19.04 -18.21
CA VAL A 148 -4.57 -18.21 -18.49
C VAL A 148 -4.66 -16.99 -17.58
N VAL A 149 -3.64 -16.75 -16.76
CA VAL A 149 -3.55 -15.57 -15.90
C VAL A 149 -2.41 -14.71 -16.40
N VAL A 150 -2.68 -13.42 -16.62
CA VAL A 150 -1.68 -12.46 -17.08
C VAL A 150 -1.39 -11.40 -16.03
N ASP A 151 -0.13 -10.98 -15.96
CA ASP A 151 0.29 -9.90 -15.10
C ASP A 151 0.39 -8.56 -15.85
N ASP A 152 0.96 -7.55 -15.18
CA ASP A 152 1.10 -6.19 -15.72
C ASP A 152 2.23 -6.12 -16.76
N GLU A 153 2.06 -5.25 -17.79
CA GLU A 153 3.08 -5.02 -18.82
C GLU A 153 4.38 -4.48 -18.24
N ASP A 154 4.30 -3.74 -17.12
CA ASP A 154 5.47 -3.18 -16.43
C ASP A 154 6.16 -4.18 -15.48
N ARG A 155 5.61 -5.41 -15.32
CA ARG A 155 6.17 -6.45 -14.44
C ARG A 155 6.91 -7.54 -15.23
N GLU A 156 6.32 -8.70 -15.47
CA GLU A 156 6.85 -9.79 -16.32
C GLU A 156 6.33 -9.66 -17.74
N ASN A 157 5.10 -9.13 -17.87
CA ASN A 157 4.35 -9.07 -19.11
C ASN A 157 4.19 -10.47 -19.73
N GLU A 158 3.81 -11.43 -18.90
CA GLU A 158 3.69 -12.85 -19.23
C GLU A 158 2.31 -13.39 -18.90
N GLY A 159 2.04 -14.62 -19.28
CA GLY A 159 0.82 -15.32 -18.94
C GLY A 159 1.10 -16.76 -18.58
N ASP A 160 0.53 -17.23 -17.47
CA ASP A 160 0.69 -18.59 -16.98
C ASP A 160 -0.57 -19.41 -17.17
N LEU A 161 -0.38 -20.69 -17.53
CA LEU A 161 -1.40 -21.71 -17.37
C LEU A 161 -1.50 -22.07 -15.90
N ILE A 162 -2.66 -21.86 -15.30
CA ILE A 162 -2.92 -22.11 -13.88
C ILE A 162 -4.05 -23.08 -13.69
N MET A 163 -3.88 -24.06 -12.78
CA MET A 163 -4.92 -24.97 -12.32
C MET A 163 -4.71 -25.39 -10.87
N ALA A 164 -5.76 -25.89 -10.21
CA ALA A 164 -5.64 -26.44 -8.86
C ALA A 164 -4.83 -27.75 -8.90
N ALA A 165 -3.83 -27.89 -8.03
CA ALA A 165 -2.91 -29.01 -8.03
C ALA A 165 -3.60 -30.35 -7.67
N GLN A 166 -4.59 -30.34 -6.76
CA GLN A 166 -5.34 -31.53 -6.37
C GLN A 166 -6.20 -32.13 -7.50
N LEU A 167 -6.41 -31.40 -8.59
CA LEU A 167 -7.17 -31.82 -9.76
C LEU A 167 -6.27 -32.05 -10.99
N ALA A 168 -4.94 -32.08 -10.78
CA ALA A 168 -3.99 -32.32 -11.87
C ALA A 168 -4.14 -33.72 -12.47
N THR A 169 -4.15 -33.80 -13.81
CA THR A 169 -4.19 -35.06 -14.56
C THR A 169 -2.99 -35.18 -15.50
N PRO A 170 -2.63 -36.37 -15.94
CA PRO A 170 -1.57 -36.54 -16.96
C PRO A 170 -1.83 -35.74 -18.24
N GLU A 171 -3.10 -35.65 -18.67
CA GLU A 171 -3.51 -34.89 -19.86
C GLU A 171 -3.28 -33.39 -19.66
N ALA A 172 -3.62 -32.89 -18.46
CA ALA A 172 -3.36 -31.49 -18.09
C ALA A 172 -1.85 -31.17 -18.06
N MET A 173 -1.05 -32.06 -17.49
CA MET A 173 0.41 -31.92 -17.50
C MET A 173 0.99 -31.99 -18.91
N ALA A 174 0.47 -32.90 -19.76
CA ALA A 174 0.87 -32.97 -21.17
C ALA A 174 0.56 -31.67 -21.93
N PHE A 175 -0.60 -31.06 -21.65
CA PHE A 175 -0.99 -29.78 -22.22
C PHE A 175 -0.03 -28.64 -21.75
N ILE A 176 0.23 -28.58 -20.46
CA ILE A 176 1.14 -27.57 -19.87
C ILE A 176 2.55 -27.69 -20.47
N VAL A 177 3.11 -28.89 -20.53
CA VAL A 177 4.46 -29.13 -21.08
C VAL A 177 4.52 -28.86 -22.59
N LYS A 178 3.43 -29.04 -23.31
CA LYS A 178 3.37 -28.74 -24.74
C LYS A 178 3.35 -27.25 -25.07
N HIS A 179 2.72 -26.44 -24.24
CA HIS A 179 2.44 -25.03 -24.53
C HIS A 179 3.18 -24.06 -23.60
N GLY A 180 3.80 -24.56 -22.54
CA GLY A 180 4.56 -23.77 -21.58
C GLY A 180 6.06 -23.99 -21.67
N THR A 181 6.80 -23.27 -20.82
CA THR A 181 8.27 -23.37 -20.68
C THR A 181 8.75 -24.77 -20.28
N GLY A 182 7.86 -25.60 -19.74
CA GLY A 182 8.21 -26.90 -19.15
C GLY A 182 8.79 -26.80 -17.73
N ILE A 183 9.00 -25.60 -17.21
CA ILE A 183 9.31 -25.34 -15.80
C ILE A 183 7.98 -25.36 -15.04
N VAL A 184 7.53 -26.58 -14.69
CA VAL A 184 6.25 -26.76 -14.00
C VAL A 184 6.43 -26.41 -12.53
N CYS A 185 5.83 -25.29 -12.12
CA CYS A 185 5.86 -24.81 -10.75
C CYS A 185 4.59 -25.24 -9.98
N VAL A 186 4.73 -25.38 -8.65
CA VAL A 186 3.63 -25.65 -7.74
C VAL A 186 3.68 -24.66 -6.58
N SER A 187 2.76 -23.70 -6.57
CA SER A 187 2.66 -22.73 -5.49
C SER A 187 2.02 -23.35 -4.27
N MET A 188 2.62 -23.15 -3.10
CA MET A 188 2.22 -23.72 -1.82
C MET A 188 2.38 -22.73 -0.68
N LYS A 189 1.54 -22.87 0.35
CA LYS A 189 1.71 -22.11 1.58
C LYS A 189 2.94 -22.56 2.38
N GLU A 190 3.45 -21.67 3.24
CA GLU A 190 4.62 -21.94 4.08
C GLU A 190 4.43 -23.17 4.96
N GLU A 191 3.25 -23.33 5.57
CA GLU A 191 2.92 -24.47 6.44
C GLU A 191 3.06 -25.82 5.73
N ASP A 192 2.66 -25.90 4.45
CA ASP A 192 2.81 -27.13 3.65
C ASP A 192 4.26 -27.37 3.24
N LEU A 193 5.01 -26.31 2.91
CA LEU A 193 6.44 -26.42 2.60
C LEU A 193 7.24 -26.86 3.84
N GLU A 194 6.91 -26.35 5.02
CA GLU A 194 7.50 -26.77 6.29
C GLU A 194 7.15 -28.23 6.63
N ARG A 195 5.86 -28.60 6.49
CA ARG A 195 5.37 -29.99 6.69
C ARG A 195 6.11 -30.98 5.81
N LEU A 196 6.37 -30.61 4.55
CA LEU A 196 7.08 -31.45 3.58
C LEU A 196 8.61 -31.28 3.61
N GLU A 197 9.14 -30.45 4.53
CA GLU A 197 10.57 -30.12 4.64
C GLU A 197 11.19 -29.68 3.31
N LEU A 198 10.52 -28.75 2.60
CA LEU A 198 10.96 -28.18 1.33
C LEU A 198 11.60 -26.78 1.55
N PRO A 199 12.90 -26.72 1.87
CA PRO A 199 13.58 -25.45 2.12
C PRO A 199 13.70 -24.63 0.84
N LEU A 200 13.86 -23.31 0.98
CA LEU A 200 14.22 -22.44 -0.13
C LEU A 200 15.51 -22.88 -0.79
N MET A 201 15.57 -22.83 -2.11
CA MET A 201 16.75 -23.14 -2.92
C MET A 201 17.90 -22.18 -2.60
N VAL A 202 17.56 -20.91 -2.36
CA VAL A 202 18.48 -19.83 -1.97
C VAL A 202 17.85 -19.05 -0.82
N ASN A 203 18.64 -18.65 0.17
CA ASN A 203 18.15 -17.82 1.26
C ASN A 203 17.61 -16.48 0.72
N SER A 204 16.59 -15.92 1.34
CA SER A 204 15.94 -14.69 0.91
C SER A 204 16.91 -13.48 0.81
N LYS A 205 18.01 -13.48 1.56
CA LYS A 205 19.04 -12.42 1.52
C LYS A 205 19.98 -12.55 0.31
N ASP A 206 20.18 -13.78 -0.14
CA ASP A 206 21.11 -14.15 -1.21
C ASP A 206 20.37 -14.37 -2.54
N ASN A 207 19.06 -14.11 -2.59
CA ASN A 207 18.23 -14.25 -3.77
C ASN A 207 18.40 -13.00 -4.64
N ASP A 208 19.19 -13.13 -5.72
CA ASP A 208 19.48 -12.09 -6.71
C ASP A 208 18.51 -12.11 -7.91
N GLU A 209 17.52 -13.01 -7.91
CA GLU A 209 16.48 -13.03 -8.94
C GLU A 209 15.69 -11.71 -8.92
N LYS A 210 15.40 -11.16 -10.11
CA LYS A 210 14.85 -9.80 -10.32
C LYS A 210 13.56 -9.54 -9.51
N LEU A 211 12.69 -10.54 -9.42
CA LEU A 211 11.40 -10.48 -8.70
C LEU A 211 11.44 -11.17 -7.34
N ARG A 212 12.59 -11.70 -6.98
CA ARG A 212 12.84 -12.45 -5.74
C ARG A 212 11.86 -13.60 -5.55
N THR A 213 11.60 -14.34 -6.61
CA THR A 213 10.73 -15.52 -6.60
C THR A 213 11.30 -16.57 -5.65
N ALA A 214 10.47 -17.06 -4.75
CA ALA A 214 10.89 -17.90 -3.65
C ALA A 214 10.85 -19.40 -4.05
N PHE A 215 11.76 -19.82 -4.92
CA PHE A 215 11.96 -21.21 -5.29
C PHE A 215 12.42 -22.05 -4.11
N THR A 216 11.82 -23.24 -3.96
CA THR A 216 12.31 -24.25 -3.03
C THR A 216 13.11 -25.32 -3.78
N VAL A 217 13.69 -26.28 -3.04
CA VAL A 217 14.31 -27.45 -3.67
C VAL A 217 13.31 -28.18 -4.56
N THR A 218 13.75 -28.58 -5.75
CA THR A 218 12.91 -29.32 -6.70
C THR A 218 12.68 -30.74 -6.26
N VAL A 219 11.53 -31.30 -6.62
CA VAL A 219 11.13 -32.65 -6.17
C VAL A 219 10.49 -33.47 -7.28
N ASP A 220 10.53 -34.80 -7.10
CA ASP A 220 9.69 -35.79 -7.75
C ASP A 220 9.06 -36.70 -6.70
N ALA A 221 7.85 -37.16 -6.93
CA ALA A 221 7.27 -38.22 -6.08
C ALA A 221 8.13 -39.48 -6.15
N LYS A 222 8.39 -40.08 -4.97
CA LYS A 222 9.23 -41.27 -4.84
C LYS A 222 8.57 -42.54 -5.34
N HIS A 223 7.23 -42.57 -5.27
CA HIS A 223 6.43 -43.71 -5.62
C HIS A 223 5.50 -43.37 -6.78
N GLY A 224 5.32 -44.34 -7.69
CA GLY A 224 4.43 -44.18 -8.84
C GLY A 224 5.02 -43.35 -10.00
N THR A 225 6.31 -43.01 -9.94
CA THR A 225 7.05 -42.31 -10.99
C THR A 225 8.18 -43.15 -11.57
N SER A 226 8.59 -42.84 -12.78
CA SER A 226 9.78 -43.42 -13.42
C SER A 226 10.99 -42.50 -13.31
N THR A 227 11.19 -41.63 -14.31
CA THR A 227 12.29 -40.64 -14.35
C THR A 227 11.87 -39.27 -13.84
N GLY A 228 10.59 -39.07 -13.50
CA GLY A 228 10.05 -37.79 -13.01
C GLY A 228 9.64 -36.80 -14.12
N VAL A 229 9.99 -37.07 -15.39
CA VAL A 229 9.88 -36.12 -16.50
C VAL A 229 8.56 -36.23 -17.28
N SER A 230 8.00 -37.43 -17.37
CA SER A 230 6.78 -37.67 -18.15
C SER A 230 5.58 -36.89 -17.58
N ALA A 231 4.57 -36.61 -18.42
CA ALA A 231 3.33 -35.97 -17.96
C ALA A 231 2.66 -36.76 -16.82
N GLN A 232 2.71 -38.10 -16.87
CA GLN A 232 2.22 -38.99 -15.82
C GLN A 232 3.02 -38.79 -14.52
N ASP A 233 4.37 -38.77 -14.59
CA ASP A 233 5.23 -38.61 -13.42
C ASP A 233 5.03 -37.24 -12.77
N ARG A 234 4.93 -36.17 -13.61
CA ARG A 234 4.67 -34.80 -13.14
C ARG A 234 3.31 -34.69 -12.46
N ALA A 235 2.24 -35.27 -13.05
CA ALA A 235 0.92 -35.29 -12.42
C ALA A 235 0.95 -36.04 -11.08
N THR A 236 1.63 -37.19 -11.01
CA THR A 236 1.81 -37.94 -9.76
C THR A 236 2.51 -37.09 -8.69
N THR A 237 3.56 -36.36 -9.06
CA THR A 237 4.32 -35.47 -8.14
C THR A 237 3.46 -34.30 -7.69
N VAL A 238 2.72 -33.66 -8.60
CA VAL A 238 1.82 -32.54 -8.28
C VAL A 238 0.72 -32.97 -7.30
N LEU A 239 0.08 -34.13 -7.56
CA LEU A 239 -0.93 -34.68 -6.66
C LEU A 239 -0.35 -35.03 -5.28
N ALA A 240 0.87 -35.57 -5.22
CA ALA A 240 1.55 -35.83 -3.96
C ALA A 240 1.85 -34.55 -3.17
N LEU A 241 2.27 -33.46 -3.85
CA LEU A 241 2.48 -32.15 -3.22
C LEU A 241 1.18 -31.56 -2.65
N ALA A 242 0.05 -31.76 -3.34
CA ALA A 242 -1.25 -31.27 -2.91
C ALA A 242 -1.88 -32.14 -1.79
N SER A 243 -1.41 -33.37 -1.59
CA SER A 243 -1.96 -34.29 -0.59
C SER A 243 -1.54 -33.92 0.82
N LYS A 244 -2.51 -33.87 1.75
CA LYS A 244 -2.28 -33.65 3.18
C LYS A 244 -1.63 -34.86 3.88
N ASP A 245 -1.75 -36.04 3.28
CA ASP A 245 -1.21 -37.29 3.80
C ASP A 245 0.27 -37.50 3.44
N SER A 246 0.80 -36.72 2.49
CA SER A 246 2.19 -36.81 2.07
C SER A 246 3.15 -36.34 3.17
N THR A 247 4.28 -37.00 3.24
CA THR A 247 5.38 -36.77 4.19
C THR A 247 6.66 -36.39 3.44
N PRO A 248 7.69 -35.84 4.13
CA PRO A 248 8.99 -35.55 3.49
C PRO A 248 9.65 -36.77 2.82
N GLY A 249 9.37 -37.98 3.32
CA GLY A 249 9.90 -39.23 2.79
C GLY A 249 9.32 -39.66 1.44
N ASP A 250 8.22 -39.06 1.00
CA ASP A 250 7.53 -39.39 -0.24
C ASP A 250 8.12 -38.68 -1.47
N PHE A 251 9.15 -37.85 -1.28
CA PHE A 251 9.78 -37.07 -2.33
C PHE A 251 11.27 -37.36 -2.49
N ASN A 252 11.69 -37.49 -3.74
CA ASN A 252 13.08 -37.43 -4.16
C ASN A 252 13.49 -35.96 -4.33
N ARG A 253 14.72 -35.62 -3.98
CA ARG A 253 15.35 -34.29 -4.11
C ARG A 253 16.75 -34.45 -4.69
N PRO A 254 17.10 -33.77 -5.81
CA PRO A 254 16.26 -32.92 -6.64
C PRO A 254 15.27 -33.71 -7.47
N GLY A 255 14.32 -33.02 -8.13
CA GLY A 255 13.35 -33.53 -9.06
C GLY A 255 13.05 -32.55 -10.18
N HIS A 256 11.88 -32.70 -10.85
CA HIS A 256 11.50 -31.95 -12.05
C HIS A 256 10.27 -31.06 -11.83
N ILE A 257 9.70 -31.03 -10.63
CA ILE A 257 8.66 -30.09 -10.22
C ILE A 257 9.28 -29.06 -9.27
N PHE A 258 8.88 -27.80 -9.43
CA PHE A 258 9.44 -26.64 -8.75
C PHE A 258 8.44 -26.07 -7.75
N PRO A 259 8.44 -26.48 -6.46
CA PRO A 259 7.58 -25.84 -5.48
C PRO A 259 8.01 -24.40 -5.23
N LEU A 260 7.00 -23.50 -5.14
CA LEU A 260 7.18 -22.07 -4.89
C LEU A 260 6.50 -21.69 -3.58
N LYS A 261 7.18 -20.88 -2.79
CA LYS A 261 6.60 -20.34 -1.57
C LYS A 261 5.66 -19.18 -1.88
N TYR A 262 4.36 -19.40 -1.61
CA TYR A 262 3.33 -18.36 -1.64
C TYR A 262 3.59 -17.31 -0.56
N ARG A 263 3.37 -16.04 -0.89
CA ARG A 263 3.44 -14.96 0.08
C ARG A 263 2.08 -14.73 0.71
N GLU A 264 2.00 -14.90 2.05
CA GLU A 264 0.74 -14.70 2.79
C GLU A 264 0.13 -13.33 2.50
N GLY A 265 -1.19 -13.31 2.22
CA GLY A 265 -1.91 -12.16 1.68
C GLY A 265 -2.15 -12.20 0.16
N GLY A 266 -1.46 -13.09 -0.55
CA GLY A 266 -1.67 -13.37 -1.97
C GLY A 266 -1.40 -12.18 -2.88
N VAL A 267 -2.22 -12.05 -3.96
CA VAL A 267 -2.08 -10.96 -4.93
C VAL A 267 -2.22 -9.57 -4.30
N LEU A 268 -2.84 -9.46 -3.13
CA LEU A 268 -2.94 -8.20 -2.40
C LEU A 268 -1.60 -7.78 -1.76
N LYS A 269 -0.66 -8.72 -1.62
CA LYS A 269 0.68 -8.50 -1.06
C LYS A 269 1.77 -8.49 -2.13
N ARG A 270 1.66 -9.37 -3.13
CA ARG A 270 2.56 -9.45 -4.29
C ARG A 270 1.73 -9.83 -5.52
N ALA A 271 1.67 -8.92 -6.50
CA ALA A 271 0.89 -9.08 -7.73
C ALA A 271 1.59 -10.03 -8.71
N GLY A 272 1.83 -11.30 -8.32
CA GLY A 272 2.53 -12.30 -9.11
C GLY A 272 1.68 -13.56 -9.35
N HIS A 273 2.09 -14.35 -10.36
CA HIS A 273 1.41 -15.58 -10.76
C HIS A 273 1.40 -16.64 -9.64
N THR A 274 2.48 -16.71 -8.83
CA THR A 274 2.57 -17.57 -7.64
C THR A 274 1.42 -17.30 -6.66
N GLU A 275 1.18 -16.03 -6.38
CA GLU A 275 0.10 -15.61 -5.48
C GLU A 275 -1.27 -15.79 -6.13
N ALA A 276 -1.41 -15.43 -7.41
CA ALA A 276 -2.66 -15.55 -8.14
C ALA A 276 -3.15 -17.00 -8.22
N SER A 277 -2.24 -17.96 -8.40
CA SER A 277 -2.58 -19.37 -8.53
C SER A 277 -3.18 -19.95 -7.24
N VAL A 278 -2.58 -19.68 -6.09
CA VAL A 278 -3.12 -20.11 -4.79
C VAL A 278 -4.42 -19.37 -4.46
N ASP A 279 -4.48 -18.07 -4.73
CA ASP A 279 -5.70 -17.28 -4.49
C ASP A 279 -6.90 -17.82 -5.26
N LEU A 280 -6.71 -18.17 -6.55
CA LEU A 280 -7.77 -18.77 -7.38
C LEU A 280 -8.19 -20.13 -6.86
N ALA A 281 -7.25 -20.99 -6.43
CA ALA A 281 -7.56 -22.28 -5.82
C ALA A 281 -8.40 -22.11 -4.55
N VAL A 282 -7.99 -21.21 -3.64
CA VAL A 282 -8.72 -20.90 -2.39
C VAL A 282 -10.11 -20.33 -2.68
N LEU A 283 -10.23 -19.40 -3.62
CA LEU A 283 -11.52 -18.83 -4.03
C LEU A 283 -12.44 -19.87 -4.68
N ALA A 284 -11.86 -20.88 -5.34
CA ALA A 284 -12.61 -22.02 -5.86
C ALA A 284 -13.06 -23.02 -4.77
N GLY A 285 -12.66 -22.82 -3.50
CA GLY A 285 -12.96 -23.72 -2.38
C GLY A 285 -12.11 -24.99 -2.37
N LEU A 286 -10.93 -24.93 -3.00
CA LEU A 286 -9.97 -26.04 -3.12
C LEU A 286 -8.77 -25.82 -2.18
N ASP A 287 -7.93 -26.85 -2.05
CA ASP A 287 -6.70 -26.74 -1.24
C ASP A 287 -5.77 -25.64 -1.79
N PRO A 288 -5.00 -24.95 -0.93
CA PRO A 288 -4.18 -23.79 -1.32
C PRO A 288 -2.88 -24.22 -2.02
N VAL A 289 -3.00 -25.09 -3.00
CA VAL A 289 -1.90 -25.61 -3.81
C VAL A 289 -2.29 -25.56 -5.29
N ALA A 290 -1.49 -24.91 -6.10
CA ALA A 290 -1.82 -24.72 -7.51
C ALA A 290 -0.60 -24.93 -8.42
N VAL A 291 -0.85 -25.45 -9.61
CA VAL A 291 0.15 -25.56 -10.70
C VAL A 291 0.15 -24.26 -11.48
N LEU A 292 1.33 -23.83 -11.88
CA LEU A 292 1.51 -22.74 -12.85
C LEU A 292 2.71 -23.02 -13.76
N CYS A 293 2.62 -22.53 -14.99
CA CYS A 293 3.70 -22.61 -15.97
C CYS A 293 3.47 -21.53 -17.03
N GLU A 294 4.51 -20.78 -17.35
CA GLU A 294 4.49 -19.69 -18.32
C GLU A 294 4.22 -20.23 -19.73
N VAL A 295 3.39 -19.52 -20.50
CA VAL A 295 3.09 -19.84 -21.90
C VAL A 295 4.17 -19.32 -22.82
N VAL A 296 4.65 -20.18 -23.74
CA VAL A 296 5.62 -19.81 -24.78
C VAL A 296 4.97 -19.74 -26.16
N ASP A 297 5.51 -18.89 -27.03
CA ASP A 297 5.15 -18.87 -28.45
C ASP A 297 5.93 -19.97 -29.22
N ASP A 298 5.52 -20.24 -30.47
CA ASP A 298 6.09 -21.32 -31.29
C ASP A 298 7.60 -21.17 -31.54
N ASP A 299 8.13 -19.96 -31.45
CA ASP A 299 9.56 -19.69 -31.60
C ASP A 299 10.37 -19.85 -30.29
N GLY A 300 9.69 -20.19 -29.17
CA GLY A 300 10.28 -20.33 -27.85
C GLY A 300 10.40 -19.02 -27.08
N SER A 301 9.92 -17.89 -27.61
CA SER A 301 9.81 -16.64 -26.85
C SER A 301 8.60 -16.67 -25.91
N MET A 302 8.60 -15.78 -24.89
CA MET A 302 7.46 -15.69 -23.98
C MET A 302 6.25 -15.08 -24.69
N ALA A 303 5.11 -15.77 -24.63
CA ALA A 303 3.88 -15.27 -25.22
C ALA A 303 3.40 -14.00 -24.51
N ARG A 304 3.11 -12.94 -25.28
CA ARG A 304 2.61 -11.67 -24.78
C ARG A 304 1.10 -11.56 -24.98
N LEU A 305 0.45 -10.60 -24.31
CA LEU A 305 -1.00 -10.47 -24.24
C LEU A 305 -1.75 -10.70 -25.58
N PRO A 306 -1.34 -10.13 -26.73
CA PRO A 306 -2.02 -10.40 -28.00
C PRO A 306 -2.03 -11.88 -28.37
N LYS A 307 -0.88 -12.57 -28.22
CA LYS A 307 -0.73 -14.00 -28.48
C LYS A 307 -1.43 -14.88 -27.46
N LEU A 308 -1.40 -14.46 -26.18
CA LEU A 308 -2.11 -15.15 -25.10
C LEU A 308 -3.63 -15.15 -25.34
N ARG A 309 -4.18 -14.07 -25.89
CA ARG A 309 -5.61 -14.02 -26.27
C ARG A 309 -5.93 -14.97 -27.42
N GLU A 310 -5.12 -14.97 -28.49
CA GLU A 310 -5.27 -15.92 -29.60
C GLU A 310 -5.17 -17.37 -29.11
N PHE A 311 -4.21 -17.64 -28.23
CA PHE A 311 -4.01 -18.94 -27.60
C PHE A 311 -5.23 -19.35 -26.75
N ALA A 312 -5.69 -18.49 -25.86
CA ALA A 312 -6.82 -18.75 -24.98
C ALA A 312 -8.11 -19.03 -25.78
N GLU A 313 -8.35 -18.26 -26.86
CA GLU A 313 -9.49 -18.46 -27.74
C GLU A 313 -9.38 -19.81 -28.50
N ARG A 314 -8.21 -20.12 -29.05
CA ARG A 314 -7.96 -21.36 -29.79
C ARG A 314 -8.14 -22.60 -28.92
N GLU A 315 -7.64 -22.56 -27.68
CA GLU A 315 -7.70 -23.70 -26.74
C GLU A 315 -8.95 -23.66 -25.85
N ASN A 316 -9.88 -22.70 -26.09
CA ASN A 316 -11.11 -22.51 -25.31
C ASN A 316 -10.84 -22.35 -23.80
N LEU A 317 -9.82 -21.56 -23.43
CA LEU A 317 -9.45 -21.24 -22.06
C LEU A 317 -9.95 -19.83 -21.69
N LYS A 318 -10.29 -19.63 -20.42
CA LYS A 318 -10.51 -18.28 -19.89
C LYS A 318 -9.17 -17.59 -19.71
N ILE A 319 -9.13 -16.29 -20.04
CA ILE A 319 -7.99 -15.44 -19.77
C ILE A 319 -8.41 -14.33 -18.79
N VAL A 320 -7.68 -14.17 -17.69
CA VAL A 320 -7.94 -13.17 -16.65
C VAL A 320 -6.67 -12.43 -16.30
N SER A 321 -6.79 -11.21 -15.73
CA SER A 321 -5.65 -10.44 -15.27
C SER A 321 -5.51 -10.49 -13.75
N ILE A 322 -4.26 -10.43 -13.26
CA ILE A 322 -3.96 -10.29 -11.82
C ILE A 322 -4.56 -8.98 -11.29
N ALA A 323 -4.60 -7.91 -12.09
CA ALA A 323 -5.23 -6.66 -11.72
C ALA A 323 -6.73 -6.82 -11.40
N ASP A 324 -7.47 -7.61 -12.20
CA ASP A 324 -8.88 -7.91 -11.96
C ASP A 324 -9.06 -8.76 -10.69
N LEU A 325 -8.18 -9.73 -10.47
CA LEU A 325 -8.19 -10.56 -9.26
C LEU A 325 -7.92 -9.73 -8.00
N ILE A 326 -6.99 -8.77 -8.06
CA ILE A 326 -6.75 -7.81 -6.97
C ILE A 326 -8.01 -6.99 -6.69
N ARG A 327 -8.67 -6.44 -7.72
CA ARG A 327 -9.93 -5.70 -7.55
C ARG A 327 -11.02 -6.56 -6.93
N TYR A 328 -11.17 -7.80 -7.41
CA TYR A 328 -12.13 -8.77 -6.91
C TYR A 328 -11.94 -9.07 -5.43
N ARG A 329 -10.70 -9.36 -5.00
CA ARG A 329 -10.36 -9.67 -3.61
C ARG A 329 -10.51 -8.46 -2.69
N ARG A 330 -10.05 -7.26 -3.11
CA ARG A 330 -10.18 -6.02 -2.32
C ARG A 330 -11.61 -5.69 -1.91
N LYS A 331 -12.58 -6.05 -2.74
CA LYS A 331 -14.00 -5.85 -2.42
C LYS A 331 -14.54 -6.86 -1.40
N ARG A 332 -14.00 -8.06 -1.36
CA ARG A 332 -14.57 -9.22 -0.64
C ARG A 332 -13.79 -9.57 0.62
N ASP A 333 -12.50 -9.43 0.60
CA ASP A 333 -11.64 -9.76 1.75
C ASP A 333 -11.81 -8.70 2.84
N LYS A 334 -11.83 -9.13 4.10
CA LYS A 334 -11.78 -8.21 5.24
C LYS A 334 -10.31 -7.78 5.45
N LEU A 335 -9.99 -6.56 5.06
CA LEU A 335 -8.61 -6.03 5.07
C LEU A 335 -8.29 -5.17 6.28
N VAL A 336 -9.27 -4.92 7.16
CA VAL A 336 -9.12 -4.08 8.34
C VAL A 336 -9.65 -4.76 9.59
N VAL A 337 -8.97 -4.54 10.71
CA VAL A 337 -9.38 -5.02 12.04
C VAL A 337 -9.46 -3.82 12.97
N HIS A 338 -10.59 -3.68 13.66
CA HIS A 338 -10.73 -2.72 14.74
C HIS A 338 -9.80 -3.10 15.89
N ALA A 339 -8.88 -2.21 16.25
CA ALA A 339 -7.85 -2.45 17.27
C ALA A 339 -8.22 -1.85 18.62
N ALA A 340 -8.72 -0.61 18.64
CA ALA A 340 -9.10 0.10 19.88
C ALA A 340 -10.00 1.30 19.57
N ALA A 341 -10.73 1.77 20.59
CA ALA A 341 -11.47 3.03 20.53
C ALA A 341 -11.28 3.85 21.81
N ALA A 342 -11.26 5.18 21.67
CA ALA A 342 -11.17 6.10 22.79
C ALA A 342 -11.88 7.42 22.49
N ARG A 343 -12.45 8.06 23.52
CA ARG A 343 -12.94 9.42 23.41
C ARG A 343 -11.77 10.40 23.39
N ILE A 344 -11.75 11.28 22.42
CA ILE A 344 -10.72 12.33 22.28
C ILE A 344 -11.41 13.69 22.28
N PRO A 345 -11.23 14.53 23.30
CA PRO A 345 -11.58 15.94 23.23
C PRO A 345 -10.60 16.62 22.27
N THR A 346 -11.12 17.27 21.25
CA THR A 346 -10.33 18.02 20.27
C THR A 346 -10.62 19.51 20.39
N MET A 347 -9.82 20.36 19.76
CA MET A 347 -10.08 21.80 19.69
C MET A 347 -11.38 22.13 18.96
N TRP A 348 -11.93 21.21 18.17
CA TRP A 348 -13.20 21.37 17.46
C TRP A 348 -14.38 20.77 18.22
N GLY A 349 -14.15 20.00 19.28
CA GLY A 349 -15.16 19.32 20.08
C GLY A 349 -14.78 17.87 20.39
N PRO A 350 -15.64 17.14 21.11
CA PRO A 350 -15.38 15.74 21.45
C PRO A 350 -15.72 14.80 20.28
N PHE A 351 -14.77 13.92 19.95
CA PHE A 351 -14.93 12.82 19.00
C PHE A 351 -14.61 11.49 19.68
N THR A 352 -15.07 10.39 19.09
CA THR A 352 -14.57 9.05 19.40
C THR A 352 -13.61 8.63 18.30
N ALA A 353 -12.37 8.35 18.67
CA ALA A 353 -11.37 7.83 17.75
C ALA A 353 -11.39 6.30 17.76
N TYR A 354 -11.49 5.71 16.59
CA TYR A 354 -11.38 4.28 16.35
C TYR A 354 -10.06 4.01 15.61
N CYS A 355 -9.22 3.15 16.17
CA CYS A 355 -8.00 2.69 15.53
C CYS A 355 -8.29 1.41 14.76
N TYR A 356 -7.91 1.39 13.48
CA TYR A 356 -8.02 0.23 12.61
C TYR A 356 -6.63 -0.17 12.10
N ARG A 357 -6.31 -1.46 12.19
CA ARG A 357 -5.09 -2.02 11.62
C ARG A 357 -5.39 -2.65 10.28
N SER A 358 -4.62 -2.27 9.27
CA SER A 358 -4.63 -2.92 7.96
C SER A 358 -3.94 -4.29 8.05
N LEU A 359 -4.57 -5.31 7.49
CA LEU A 359 -4.00 -6.67 7.40
C LEU A 359 -2.98 -6.80 6.27
N LEU A 360 -2.95 -5.83 5.32
CA LEU A 360 -2.03 -5.88 4.19
C LEU A 360 -0.60 -5.48 4.58
N ASP A 361 -0.45 -4.46 5.42
CA ASP A 361 0.82 -3.80 5.72
C ASP A 361 1.06 -3.53 7.21
N GLY A 362 0.05 -3.82 8.05
CA GLY A 362 0.09 -3.59 9.49
C GLY A 362 -0.04 -2.11 9.88
N ILE A 363 -0.26 -1.20 8.94
CA ILE A 363 -0.43 0.23 9.22
C ILE A 363 -1.73 0.45 9.99
N GLU A 364 -1.65 1.28 11.03
CA GLU A 364 -2.81 1.70 11.81
C GLU A 364 -3.37 3.01 11.26
N HIS A 365 -4.67 2.98 10.95
CA HIS A 365 -5.45 4.13 10.49
C HIS A 365 -6.38 4.60 11.59
N ILE A 366 -6.86 5.84 11.50
CA ILE A 366 -7.76 6.39 12.50
C ILE A 366 -9.08 6.87 11.86
N ALA A 367 -10.20 6.54 12.52
CA ALA A 367 -11.51 7.11 12.23
C ALA A 367 -11.96 8.00 13.40
N MET A 368 -12.15 9.29 13.15
CA MET A 368 -12.72 10.25 14.11
C MET A 368 -14.22 10.31 13.87
N VAL A 369 -14.99 9.81 14.81
CA VAL A 369 -16.45 9.69 14.71
C VAL A 369 -17.11 10.68 15.63
N LYS A 370 -18.07 11.44 15.10
CA LYS A 370 -18.95 12.34 15.83
C LYS A 370 -20.37 11.81 15.86
N GLY A 371 -20.97 11.78 17.02
CA GLY A 371 -22.35 11.32 17.20
C GLY A 371 -22.55 9.83 16.98
N ASP A 372 -23.82 9.42 16.91
CA ASP A 372 -24.22 8.06 16.55
C ASP A 372 -24.39 7.96 15.03
N ILE A 373 -23.79 6.94 14.41
CA ILE A 373 -23.93 6.69 12.97
C ILE A 373 -25.36 6.25 12.61
N GLY A 374 -26.10 5.69 13.58
CA GLY A 374 -27.50 5.33 13.42
C GLY A 374 -27.72 4.30 12.31
N ASP A 375 -28.61 4.62 11.36
CA ASP A 375 -28.94 3.77 10.21
C ASP A 375 -27.86 3.75 9.10
N GLY A 376 -26.78 4.50 9.27
CA GLY A 376 -25.70 4.58 8.30
C GLY A 376 -26.00 5.36 7.02
N GLN A 377 -27.18 6.02 6.92
CA GLN A 377 -27.60 6.73 5.73
C GLN A 377 -27.17 8.19 5.76
N ASP A 378 -26.76 8.73 4.61
CA ASP A 378 -26.38 10.14 4.39
C ASP A 378 -25.36 10.69 5.39
N VAL A 379 -24.44 9.85 5.85
CA VAL A 379 -23.42 10.23 6.82
C VAL A 379 -22.44 11.23 6.20
N LEU A 380 -22.12 12.31 6.92
CA LEU A 380 -21.09 13.25 6.48
C LEU A 380 -19.72 12.61 6.64
N VAL A 381 -18.99 12.41 5.53
CA VAL A 381 -17.74 11.65 5.52
C VAL A 381 -16.61 12.45 4.89
N ARG A 382 -15.45 12.45 5.57
CA ARG A 382 -14.16 12.83 5.01
C ARG A 382 -13.20 11.66 5.01
N VAL A 383 -12.65 11.30 3.86
CA VAL A 383 -11.47 10.43 3.76
C VAL A 383 -10.25 11.32 3.52
N HIS A 384 -9.43 11.49 4.55
CA HIS A 384 -8.23 12.32 4.54
C HIS A 384 -7.00 11.45 4.34
N SER A 385 -6.16 11.79 3.37
CA SER A 385 -4.86 11.14 3.15
C SER A 385 -3.79 11.90 3.92
N GLU A 386 -2.99 11.20 4.71
CA GLU A 386 -1.89 11.76 5.50
C GLU A 386 -1.01 12.71 4.71
N CYS A 387 -0.70 13.85 5.32
CA CYS A 387 0.25 14.83 4.85
C CYS A 387 0.98 15.43 6.05
N LEU A 388 2.04 14.78 6.50
CA LEU A 388 2.78 15.17 7.72
C LEU A 388 3.14 16.65 7.74
N THR A 389 3.65 17.17 6.62
CA THR A 389 4.07 18.57 6.52
C THR A 389 2.91 19.55 6.64
N GLY A 390 1.74 19.23 6.03
CA GLY A 390 0.56 20.09 6.09
C GLY A 390 -0.25 19.92 7.36
N ASP A 391 -0.46 18.67 7.78
CA ASP A 391 -1.38 18.34 8.87
C ASP A 391 -0.76 18.63 10.25
N ILE A 392 0.56 18.40 10.41
CA ILE A 392 1.27 18.53 11.68
C ILE A 392 2.10 19.81 11.74
N PHE A 393 2.86 20.11 10.67
CA PHE A 393 3.79 21.26 10.67
C PHE A 393 3.20 22.52 10.04
N GLY A 394 1.94 22.52 9.61
CA GLY A 394 1.28 23.69 9.06
C GLY A 394 1.94 24.24 7.80
N SER A 395 2.52 23.36 6.95
CA SER A 395 3.19 23.80 5.72
C SER A 395 2.24 24.58 4.82
N ALA A 396 2.65 25.78 4.42
CA ALA A 396 1.90 26.63 3.51
C ALA A 396 1.96 26.18 2.03
N ARG A 397 2.83 25.20 1.68
CA ARG A 397 2.93 24.66 0.31
C ARG A 397 1.69 23.91 -0.15
N CYS A 398 0.84 23.47 0.77
CA CYS A 398 -0.39 22.75 0.46
C CYS A 398 -1.55 23.24 1.33
N ASP A 399 -2.75 22.75 1.05
CA ASP A 399 -3.97 23.07 1.79
C ASP A 399 -4.45 21.90 2.69
N CYS A 400 -3.61 20.87 2.92
CA CYS A 400 -4.01 19.64 3.60
C CYS A 400 -4.47 19.88 5.04
N GLY A 401 -3.67 20.56 5.86
CA GLY A 401 -4.03 20.88 7.24
C GLY A 401 -5.30 21.72 7.34
N ASN A 402 -5.47 22.69 6.45
CA ASN A 402 -6.70 23.50 6.40
C ASN A 402 -7.92 22.66 6.00
N GLN A 403 -7.78 21.72 5.07
CA GLN A 403 -8.85 20.77 4.72
C GLN A 403 -9.20 19.85 5.89
N LEU A 404 -8.21 19.37 6.64
CA LEU A 404 -8.42 18.56 7.83
C LEU A 404 -9.21 19.33 8.89
N ALA A 405 -8.77 20.54 9.22
CA ALA A 405 -9.42 21.42 10.19
C ALA A 405 -10.87 21.74 9.79
N LEU A 406 -11.08 22.14 8.53
CA LEU A 406 -12.41 22.45 7.99
C LEU A 406 -13.35 21.23 8.04
N ALA A 407 -12.85 20.04 7.71
CA ALA A 407 -13.63 18.82 7.78
C ALA A 407 -14.04 18.47 9.22
N MET A 408 -13.12 18.60 10.19
CA MET A 408 -13.43 18.38 11.61
C MET A 408 -14.46 19.36 12.13
N GLN A 409 -14.37 20.64 11.77
CA GLN A 409 -15.33 21.69 12.12
C GLN A 409 -16.73 21.39 11.54
N GLN A 410 -16.81 21.04 10.27
CA GLN A 410 -18.10 20.75 9.62
C GLN A 410 -18.75 19.50 10.19
N ILE A 411 -17.99 18.46 10.51
CA ILE A 411 -18.51 17.25 11.14
C ILE A 411 -19.01 17.56 12.57
N GLU A 412 -18.26 18.37 13.33
CA GLU A 412 -18.71 18.80 14.66
C GLU A 412 -20.01 19.59 14.59
N ALA A 413 -20.09 20.58 13.67
CA ALA A 413 -21.29 21.40 13.49
C ALA A 413 -22.50 20.58 13.03
N ALA A 414 -22.29 19.54 12.20
CA ALA A 414 -23.34 18.62 11.79
C ALA A 414 -23.80 17.67 12.92
N GLY A 415 -23.02 17.53 13.99
CA GLY A 415 -23.31 16.65 15.12
C GLY A 415 -23.21 15.15 14.80
N ARG A 416 -23.02 14.77 13.53
CA ARG A 416 -22.94 13.37 13.06
C ARG A 416 -22.02 13.27 11.85
N GLY A 417 -21.02 12.40 11.89
CA GLY A 417 -20.13 12.18 10.75
C GLY A 417 -18.86 11.43 11.11
N VAL A 418 -18.06 11.13 10.07
CA VAL A 418 -16.83 10.35 10.16
C VAL A 418 -15.72 11.02 9.37
N LEU A 419 -14.56 11.21 10.00
CA LEU A 419 -13.33 11.53 9.32
C LEU A 419 -12.39 10.32 9.40
N ILE A 420 -12.03 9.74 8.25
CA ILE A 420 -10.99 8.70 8.16
C ILE A 420 -9.66 9.37 7.84
N TYR A 421 -8.65 9.14 8.67
CA TYR A 421 -7.28 9.56 8.43
C TYR A 421 -6.43 8.36 7.99
N LEU A 422 -6.14 8.30 6.69
CA LEU A 422 -5.36 7.22 6.10
C LEU A 422 -3.87 7.54 6.20
N ARG A 423 -3.15 6.78 7.03
CA ARG A 423 -1.71 6.83 7.16
C ARG A 423 -1.03 6.09 6.01
N GLY A 424 0.25 6.37 5.76
CA GLY A 424 0.99 5.80 4.64
C GLY A 424 0.69 6.43 3.28
N HIS A 425 -0.20 7.43 3.20
CA HIS A 425 -0.57 8.14 1.98
C HIS A 425 0.27 9.39 1.70
N GLU A 426 1.38 9.56 2.43
CA GLU A 426 2.29 10.71 2.32
C GLU A 426 2.78 10.88 0.88
N GLY A 427 2.79 12.13 0.40
CA GLY A 427 3.24 12.44 -0.95
C GLY A 427 2.44 11.74 -2.06
N ARG A 428 1.17 11.38 -1.82
CA ARG A 428 0.31 10.55 -2.69
C ARG A 428 0.78 9.08 -2.80
N GLY A 429 1.33 8.57 -1.70
CA GLY A 429 1.81 7.18 -1.60
C GLY A 429 3.29 6.99 -1.90
N ILE A 430 4.01 8.04 -2.35
CA ILE A 430 5.46 7.94 -2.63
C ILE A 430 6.34 8.03 -1.37
N GLY A 431 5.75 8.39 -0.23
CA GLY A 431 6.42 8.54 1.05
C GLY A 431 7.10 9.90 1.26
N LEU A 432 7.47 10.17 2.53
CA LEU A 432 7.99 11.48 2.96
C LEU A 432 9.32 11.84 2.29
N GLY A 433 10.24 10.89 2.17
CA GLY A 433 11.56 11.15 1.59
C GLY A 433 11.48 11.61 0.13
N HIS A 434 10.70 10.93 -0.69
CA HIS A 434 10.47 11.31 -2.09
C HIS A 434 9.69 12.61 -2.22
N LYS A 435 8.71 12.85 -1.34
CA LYS A 435 7.99 14.12 -1.30
C LYS A 435 8.92 15.31 -1.06
N LEU A 436 9.89 15.20 -0.15
CA LEU A 436 10.86 16.27 0.12
C LEU A 436 11.80 16.47 -1.09
N ARG A 437 12.19 15.41 -1.79
CA ARG A 437 12.92 15.52 -3.07
C ARG A 437 12.10 16.23 -4.14
N ALA A 438 10.80 15.87 -4.26
CA ALA A 438 9.89 16.55 -5.18
C ALA A 438 9.72 18.04 -4.84
N TYR A 439 9.78 18.43 -3.56
CA TYR A 439 9.77 19.85 -3.16
C TYR A 439 10.98 20.62 -3.69
N ASN A 440 12.18 20.03 -3.68
CA ASN A 440 13.37 20.66 -4.25
C ASN A 440 13.18 20.89 -5.78
N LEU A 441 12.67 19.89 -6.50
CA LEU A 441 12.36 20.05 -7.93
C LEU A 441 11.28 21.10 -8.20
N GLN A 442 10.31 21.25 -7.28
CA GLN A 442 9.29 22.30 -7.38
C GLN A 442 9.89 23.69 -7.15
N ASP A 443 10.90 23.83 -6.28
CA ASP A 443 11.64 25.08 -6.11
C ASP A 443 12.45 25.42 -7.35
N ASP A 444 12.93 24.41 -8.10
CA ASP A 444 13.59 24.55 -9.41
C ASP A 444 12.62 24.77 -10.58
N GLY A 445 11.32 24.94 -10.29
CA GLY A 445 10.33 25.33 -11.30
C GLY A 445 9.45 24.20 -11.85
N ARG A 446 9.60 22.94 -11.39
CA ARG A 446 8.67 21.84 -11.74
C ARG A 446 7.33 22.01 -11.02
N ASP A 447 6.24 21.49 -11.57
CA ASP A 447 5.02 21.30 -10.79
C ASP A 447 5.02 19.93 -10.08
N THR A 448 3.95 19.63 -9.32
CA THR A 448 3.89 18.40 -8.51
C THR A 448 3.86 17.12 -9.36
N VAL A 449 3.29 17.17 -10.57
CA VAL A 449 3.21 16.03 -11.49
C VAL A 449 4.57 15.80 -12.15
N GLU A 450 5.14 16.86 -12.74
CA GLU A 450 6.44 16.85 -13.38
C GLU A 450 7.57 16.41 -12.42
N ALA A 451 7.51 16.85 -11.16
CA ALA A 451 8.49 16.45 -10.15
C ALA A 451 8.43 14.94 -9.83
N ASN A 452 7.23 14.34 -9.81
CA ASN A 452 7.10 12.90 -9.61
C ASN A 452 7.59 12.10 -10.83
N GLU A 453 7.22 12.54 -12.04
CA GLU A 453 7.66 11.90 -13.29
C GLU A 453 9.20 11.94 -13.45
N GLU A 454 9.84 13.08 -13.14
CA GLU A 454 11.30 13.23 -13.16
C GLU A 454 12.00 12.29 -12.15
N LEU A 455 11.33 11.97 -11.04
CA LEU A 455 11.83 11.00 -10.06
C LEU A 455 11.51 9.54 -10.42
N GLY A 456 10.85 9.28 -11.57
CA GLY A 456 10.40 7.93 -11.94
C GLY A 456 9.31 7.37 -11.05
N LEU A 457 8.49 8.24 -10.43
CA LEU A 457 7.47 7.86 -9.47
C LEU A 457 6.06 8.07 -10.04
N PRO A 458 5.08 7.25 -9.63
CA PRO A 458 3.70 7.42 -10.06
C PRO A 458 3.13 8.76 -9.58
N VAL A 459 2.23 9.32 -10.37
CA VAL A 459 1.55 10.59 -10.05
C VAL A 459 0.66 10.47 -8.80
N ASP A 460 -0.03 9.34 -8.67
CA ASP A 460 -0.89 9.02 -7.52
C ASP A 460 -1.03 7.49 -7.37
N SER A 461 -0.44 6.93 -6.32
CA SER A 461 -0.52 5.50 -5.99
C SER A 461 -1.42 5.20 -4.78
N ARG A 462 -2.23 6.19 -4.35
CA ARG A 462 -3.09 6.01 -3.18
C ARG A 462 -4.29 5.13 -3.47
N GLU A 463 -4.58 4.27 -2.53
CA GLU A 463 -5.74 3.41 -2.54
C GLU A 463 -6.69 3.75 -1.39
N TYR A 464 -7.97 3.82 -1.72
CA TYR A 464 -9.01 4.22 -0.76
C TYR A 464 -9.84 3.06 -0.22
N GLY A 465 -9.56 1.82 -0.68
CA GLY A 465 -10.30 0.62 -0.28
C GLY A 465 -10.29 0.35 1.23
N ILE A 466 -9.15 0.59 1.88
CA ILE A 466 -9.02 0.51 3.35
C ILE A 466 -9.99 1.50 4.03
N GLY A 467 -10.05 2.73 3.54
CA GLY A 467 -10.99 3.74 4.05
C GLY A 467 -12.46 3.33 3.86
N ALA A 468 -12.77 2.72 2.70
CA ALA A 468 -14.11 2.21 2.43
C ALA A 468 -14.50 1.08 3.39
N GLN A 469 -13.59 0.15 3.66
CA GLN A 469 -13.83 -0.95 4.60
C GLN A 469 -14.00 -0.46 6.05
N ILE A 470 -13.22 0.55 6.47
CA ILE A 470 -13.39 1.18 7.78
C ILE A 470 -14.79 1.82 7.90
N LEU A 471 -15.24 2.54 6.87
CA LEU A 471 -16.58 3.13 6.84
C LEU A 471 -17.68 2.07 6.96
N ARG A 472 -17.56 0.96 6.24
CA ARG A 472 -18.52 -0.16 6.35
C ARG A 472 -18.52 -0.79 7.74
N ASP A 473 -17.34 -1.02 8.33
CA ASP A 473 -17.22 -1.60 9.68
C ASP A 473 -17.82 -0.68 10.75
N LEU A 474 -17.82 0.64 10.53
CA LEU A 474 -18.49 1.66 11.35
C LEU A 474 -20.01 1.75 11.09
N GLY A 475 -20.55 0.97 10.17
CA GLY A 475 -21.97 0.94 9.83
C GLY A 475 -22.42 2.02 8.85
N VAL A 476 -21.52 2.68 8.13
CA VAL A 476 -21.89 3.62 7.06
C VAL A 476 -22.37 2.85 5.83
N HIS A 477 -23.53 3.21 5.29
CA HIS A 477 -24.13 2.64 4.08
C HIS A 477 -24.16 3.65 2.94
N SER A 478 -24.56 4.90 3.24
CA SER A 478 -24.49 5.99 2.28
C SER A 478 -23.88 7.24 2.90
N MET A 479 -23.28 8.09 2.06
CA MET A 479 -22.53 9.24 2.55
C MET A 479 -22.62 10.47 1.66
N LYS A 480 -22.52 11.64 2.32
CA LYS A 480 -22.17 12.91 1.70
C LYS A 480 -20.66 13.11 1.81
N LEU A 481 -19.95 12.95 0.70
CA LEU A 481 -18.48 12.89 0.70
C LEU A 481 -17.86 14.28 0.59
N MET A 482 -17.09 14.67 1.59
CA MET A 482 -16.33 15.92 1.63
C MET A 482 -15.06 15.79 0.81
N THR A 483 -15.08 16.18 -0.46
CA THR A 483 -13.94 16.04 -1.37
C THR A 483 -13.99 17.00 -2.54
N ASN A 484 -12.80 17.42 -3.01
CA ASN A 484 -12.60 18.10 -4.30
C ASN A 484 -11.97 17.16 -5.34
N ASN A 485 -11.57 15.94 -4.95
CA ASN A 485 -10.89 14.97 -5.81
C ASN A 485 -11.88 13.91 -6.33
N PRO A 486 -12.16 13.84 -7.64
CA PRO A 486 -13.04 12.84 -8.24
C PRO A 486 -12.51 11.40 -8.06
N ALA A 487 -11.18 11.19 -8.02
CA ALA A 487 -10.61 9.86 -7.80
C ALA A 487 -11.03 9.23 -6.47
N LYS A 488 -11.29 10.04 -5.43
CA LYS A 488 -11.81 9.53 -4.15
C LYS A 488 -13.21 8.97 -4.26
N TYR A 489 -14.03 9.55 -5.12
CA TYR A 489 -15.38 9.06 -5.39
C TYR A 489 -15.32 7.67 -6.04
N VAL A 490 -14.50 7.53 -7.08
CA VAL A 490 -14.30 6.25 -7.78
C VAL A 490 -13.70 5.20 -6.84
N GLY A 491 -12.67 5.56 -6.06
CA GLY A 491 -11.97 4.65 -5.14
C GLY A 491 -12.80 4.15 -3.95
N LEU A 492 -13.95 4.79 -3.66
CA LEU A 492 -14.88 4.34 -2.62
C LEU A 492 -16.06 3.53 -3.16
N LYS A 493 -16.32 3.55 -4.47
CA LYS A 493 -17.34 2.71 -5.10
C LYS A 493 -17.00 1.24 -5.02
N GLY A 494 -18.01 0.39 -5.05
CA GLY A 494 -17.83 -1.06 -5.13
C GLY A 494 -17.60 -1.77 -3.80
N TYR A 495 -17.57 -1.04 -2.69
CA TYR A 495 -17.45 -1.61 -1.35
C TYR A 495 -18.80 -1.69 -0.61
N GLY A 496 -19.91 -1.59 -1.33
CA GLY A 496 -21.25 -1.53 -0.73
C GLY A 496 -21.54 -0.19 -0.06
N LEU A 497 -20.85 0.87 -0.49
CA LEU A 497 -21.05 2.25 -0.05
C LEU A 497 -21.67 3.06 -1.19
N THR A 498 -22.68 3.88 -0.87
CA THR A 498 -23.31 4.80 -1.82
C THR A 498 -22.89 6.23 -1.50
N VAL A 499 -22.38 6.96 -2.49
CA VAL A 499 -22.12 8.40 -2.36
C VAL A 499 -23.34 9.16 -2.87
N THR A 500 -24.13 9.74 -1.96
CA THR A 500 -25.38 10.46 -2.24
C THR A 500 -25.16 11.93 -2.59
N GLY A 501 -23.99 12.48 -2.24
CA GLY A 501 -23.65 13.86 -2.53
C GLY A 501 -22.20 14.20 -2.29
N ARG A 502 -21.76 15.31 -2.86
CA ARG A 502 -20.43 15.88 -2.65
C ARG A 502 -20.51 17.19 -1.89
N ILE A 503 -19.65 17.35 -0.91
CA ILE A 503 -19.44 18.63 -0.21
C ILE A 503 -18.03 19.12 -0.52
N PRO A 504 -17.88 20.28 -1.19
CA PRO A 504 -16.55 20.81 -1.48
C PRO A 504 -15.87 21.33 -0.21
N LEU A 505 -14.55 21.13 -0.10
CA LEU A 505 -13.73 21.74 0.92
C LEU A 505 -12.93 22.87 0.28
N VAL A 506 -13.42 24.10 0.42
CA VAL A 506 -12.78 25.29 -0.13
C VAL A 506 -11.92 25.91 0.97
N THR A 507 -10.63 25.96 0.73
CA THR A 507 -9.62 26.54 1.63
C THR A 507 -9.08 27.83 1.07
N LEU A 508 -8.44 28.64 1.91
CA LEU A 508 -7.85 29.90 1.50
C LEU A 508 -6.70 29.68 0.51
N ILE A 509 -6.69 30.46 -0.57
CA ILE A 509 -5.59 30.48 -1.54
C ILE A 509 -4.55 31.49 -1.07
N THR A 510 -3.33 31.01 -0.82
CA THR A 510 -2.17 31.82 -0.47
C THR A 510 -1.17 31.85 -1.64
N PRO A 511 -0.23 32.81 -1.67
CA PRO A 511 0.82 32.80 -2.67
C PRO A 511 1.59 31.49 -2.74
N GLU A 512 1.83 30.85 -1.59
CA GLU A 512 2.63 29.62 -1.45
C GLU A 512 1.88 28.38 -1.97
N ASN A 513 0.54 28.30 -1.78
CA ASN A 513 -0.24 27.12 -2.22
C ASN A 513 -0.92 27.31 -3.58
N LYS A 514 -0.91 28.51 -4.16
CA LYS A 514 -1.62 28.84 -5.41
C LYS A 514 -1.25 27.89 -6.54
N ARG A 515 0.04 27.72 -6.81
CA ARG A 515 0.56 26.85 -7.85
C ARG A 515 0.14 25.38 -7.63
N TYR A 516 0.23 24.90 -6.40
CA TYR A 516 -0.20 23.55 -6.04
C TYR A 516 -1.70 23.32 -6.31
N LEU A 517 -2.55 24.28 -5.93
CA LEU A 517 -3.99 24.21 -6.16
C LEU A 517 -4.35 24.32 -7.65
N GLU A 518 -3.63 25.13 -8.43
CA GLU A 518 -3.76 25.22 -9.87
C GLU A 518 -3.39 23.90 -10.56
N THR A 519 -2.27 23.27 -10.17
CA THR A 519 -1.87 21.94 -10.68
C THR A 519 -2.94 20.89 -10.39
N LYS A 520 -3.47 20.88 -9.16
CA LYS A 520 -4.59 19.99 -8.81
C LYS A 520 -5.81 20.21 -9.70
N ARG A 521 -6.15 21.45 -10.00
CA ARG A 521 -7.31 21.79 -10.85
C ARG A 521 -7.08 21.38 -12.31
N VAL A 522 -5.94 21.76 -12.87
CA VAL A 522 -5.67 21.66 -14.31
C VAL A 522 -5.23 20.24 -14.70
N LYS A 523 -4.25 19.70 -13.99
CA LYS A 523 -3.64 18.39 -14.34
C LYS A 523 -4.32 17.19 -13.67
N MET A 524 -5.04 17.41 -12.56
CA MET A 524 -5.62 16.30 -11.78
C MET A 524 -7.16 16.35 -11.67
N GLY A 525 -7.81 17.21 -12.41
CA GLY A 525 -9.27 17.26 -12.48
C GLY A 525 -9.96 17.62 -11.16
N HIS A 526 -9.28 18.26 -10.19
CA HIS A 526 -9.92 18.67 -8.95
C HIS A 526 -11.00 19.73 -9.22
N MET A 527 -12.17 19.54 -8.60
CA MET A 527 -13.33 20.40 -8.77
C MET A 527 -13.45 21.36 -7.61
N TYR A 528 -13.25 22.64 -7.88
CA TYR A 528 -13.46 23.75 -6.95
C TYR A 528 -14.69 24.56 -7.40
N GLY A 529 -15.46 25.10 -6.43
CA GLY A 529 -16.63 25.95 -6.71
C GLY A 529 -16.29 27.31 -7.34
N LEU A 530 -17.32 28.11 -7.63
CA LEU A 530 -17.18 29.47 -8.19
C LEU A 530 -16.35 30.40 -7.28
N GLU A 531 -16.40 30.21 -5.97
CA GLU A 531 -15.62 30.95 -4.97
C GLU A 531 -14.12 30.82 -5.18
N PHE A 532 -13.65 29.67 -5.65
CA PHE A 532 -12.24 29.45 -5.99
C PHE A 532 -11.77 30.35 -7.14
N LYS A 533 -12.64 30.53 -8.17
CA LYS A 533 -12.35 31.40 -9.30
C LYS A 533 -12.29 32.87 -8.88
N SER A 534 -13.16 33.31 -7.97
CA SER A 534 -13.15 34.68 -7.46
C SER A 534 -11.90 34.99 -6.62
N GLN A 535 -11.46 34.06 -5.78
CA GLN A 535 -10.23 34.19 -5.00
C GLN A 535 -8.95 34.22 -5.88
N LEU A 536 -8.91 33.45 -6.97
CA LEU A 536 -7.80 33.49 -7.93
C LEU A 536 -7.68 34.85 -8.61
N ASN A 537 -8.82 35.47 -8.96
CA ASN A 537 -8.86 36.77 -9.64
C ASN A 537 -8.59 37.95 -8.69
N SER A 538 -9.00 37.87 -7.41
CA SER A 538 -8.76 38.93 -6.43
C SER A 538 -7.30 39.05 -6.00
N ASN A 539 -6.54 37.95 -5.98
CA ASN A 539 -5.09 37.95 -5.69
C ASN A 539 -4.22 38.36 -6.90
N GLY A 540 -4.82 38.63 -8.06
CA GLY A 540 -4.12 39.13 -9.26
C GLY A 540 -4.08 40.66 -9.38
N SER A 541 -4.77 41.42 -8.49
CA SER A 541 -4.93 42.86 -8.66
C SER A 541 -4.15 43.74 -7.66
N VAL A 542 -3.08 43.22 -7.09
CA VAL A 542 -2.14 44.03 -6.29
C VAL A 542 -0.76 43.99 -6.96
N ASN A 543 -0.61 44.70 -8.06
CA ASN A 543 0.56 45.42 -8.57
C ASN A 543 0.36 45.70 -10.05
N GLY A 544 0.12 46.96 -10.38
CA GLY A 544 0.09 47.43 -11.76
C GLY A 544 -0.67 48.72 -11.93
N GLU A 545 -0.18 49.80 -11.28
CA GLU A 545 -0.44 51.14 -11.79
C GLU A 545 0.34 51.38 -13.07
N ALA A 546 -0.39 51.98 -14.03
CA ALA A 546 0.06 52.83 -15.13
C ALA A 546 0.75 52.16 -16.32
N ASN A 547 -0.03 51.97 -17.42
CA ASN A 547 0.19 52.83 -18.59
C ASN A 547 -0.96 52.59 -19.60
N SER A 548 -1.81 53.64 -19.72
CA SER A 548 -2.74 53.84 -20.82
C SER A 548 -1.95 54.08 -22.11
N VAL A 549 -2.14 53.26 -23.11
CA VAL A 549 -1.97 53.64 -24.51
C VAL A 549 -3.25 53.17 -25.26
N ASP A 550 -4.03 54.16 -25.68
CA ASP A 550 -5.05 54.06 -26.69
C ASP A 550 -4.48 53.41 -27.95
N ASP A 551 -5.13 52.40 -28.45
CA ASP A 551 -5.19 52.18 -29.88
C ASP A 551 -6.53 51.51 -30.24
N SER A 552 -7.45 52.38 -30.67
CA SER A 552 -8.58 52.05 -31.48
C SER A 552 -8.10 51.75 -32.91
N ASN A 553 -8.36 50.58 -33.46
CA ASN A 553 -8.90 50.38 -34.79
C ASN A 553 -8.73 48.95 -35.33
N ALA A 554 -9.79 48.56 -36.01
CA ALA A 554 -9.92 47.57 -37.11
C ALA A 554 -10.46 46.19 -36.69
N VAL A 555 -11.73 45.98 -36.76
CA VAL A 555 -12.72 45.61 -37.76
C VAL A 555 -12.19 44.63 -38.84
N THR A 556 -12.97 43.53 -38.92
CA THR A 556 -13.35 42.66 -40.04
C THR A 556 -12.48 41.47 -40.45
N SER A 557 -13.20 40.33 -40.41
CA SER A 557 -13.30 39.22 -41.38
C SER A 557 -12.11 38.25 -41.55
N LEU A 558 -12.26 37.05 -41.20
CA LEU A 558 -12.74 35.85 -41.92
C LEU A 558 -12.72 34.66 -40.97
#